data_6d1ad36be51026892f7dcbed43ee5115
#
_entry.id   6d1ad36be51026892f7dcbed43ee5115
#
_cell.length_a   1.000
_cell.length_b   1.000
_cell.length_c   1.000
_cell.angle_alpha   90.00
_cell.angle_beta   90.00
_cell.angle_gamma   90.00
#
_symmetry.space_group_name_H-M   'P 1'
#
loop_
_entity.id
_entity.type
_entity.pdbx_description
1 polymer ?
#
loop_
_entity_poly.entity_id
_entity_poly.type
_entity_poly.pdbx_seq_one_letter_code
_entity_poly.pdbx_strand_id
1 'polypeptide(L)'
;MLFRSGDEILSLRNALTNRLACTVLSKIQIKKFNEIAKESKLEDLLQPASRDAFADYLWGRELIDLFLEFPQQGISADDLVGLLRPMPPRLYSIASSIKAHTEEVHLTVAIVRYESYGRKREGVCSSYLADRVGDTIPCY
;
A
#
# COMPACT_ATOMS: atom_id res chain seq x y z
N MET A 1 -3.52 -17.43 10.92
CA MET A 1 -2.30 -16.91 11.56
C MET A 1 -2.65 -15.55 12.16
N LEU A 2 -2.27 -15.31 13.42
CA LEU A 2 -2.57 -14.09 14.18
C LEU A 2 -1.26 -13.34 14.40
N PHE A 3 -1.31 -12.01 14.41
CA PHE A 3 -0.17 -11.19 14.80
C PHE A 3 -0.65 -10.03 15.69
N ARG A 4 0.27 -9.42 16.43
CA ARG A 4 -0.02 -8.32 17.35
C ARG A 4 0.28 -6.98 16.66
N SER A 5 -0.70 -6.08 16.64
CA SER A 5 -0.54 -4.68 16.20
C SER A 5 -0.89 -3.76 17.36
N GLY A 6 0.12 -3.25 18.07
CA GLY A 6 -0.08 -2.58 19.34
C GLY A 6 -0.70 -3.54 20.35
N ASP A 7 -1.84 -3.15 20.94
CA ASP A 7 -2.57 -3.98 21.92
C ASP A 7 -3.62 -4.92 21.28
N GLU A 8 -3.78 -4.87 19.95
CA GLU A 8 -4.78 -5.66 19.24
C GLU A 8 -4.17 -6.90 18.56
N ILE A 9 -4.83 -8.05 18.68
CA ILE A 9 -4.48 -9.27 17.96
C ILE A 9 -5.35 -9.37 16.72
N LEU A 10 -4.72 -9.33 15.54
CA LEU A 10 -5.40 -9.38 14.24
C LEU A 10 -5.04 -10.64 13.48
N SER A 11 -5.98 -11.13 12.66
CA SER A 11 -5.61 -12.11 11.63
C SER A 11 -4.80 -11.41 10.54
N LEU A 12 -3.85 -12.13 9.92
CA LEU A 12 -3.06 -11.61 8.81
C LEU A 12 -3.95 -11.06 7.68
N ARG A 13 -5.05 -11.76 7.35
CA ARG A 13 -6.03 -11.28 6.37
C ARG A 13 -6.60 -9.92 6.75
N ASN A 14 -7.03 -9.75 8.00
CA ASN A 14 -7.60 -8.47 8.47
C ASN A 14 -6.57 -7.34 8.38
N ALA A 15 -5.35 -7.60 8.80
CA ALA A 15 -4.26 -6.65 8.73
C ALA A 15 -3.96 -6.18 7.31
N LEU A 16 -3.80 -7.12 6.37
CA LEU A 16 -3.55 -6.82 4.96
C LEU A 16 -4.73 -6.10 4.29
N THR A 17 -5.95 -6.39 4.72
CA THR A 17 -7.16 -5.78 4.12
C THR A 17 -7.41 -4.37 4.64
N ASN A 18 -7.19 -4.12 5.94
CA ASN A 18 -7.72 -2.94 6.61
C ASN A 18 -6.69 -2.04 7.27
N ARG A 19 -5.45 -2.49 7.47
CA ARG A 19 -4.47 -1.78 8.30
C ARG A 19 -3.15 -1.47 7.62
N LEU A 20 -2.74 -2.29 6.64
CA LEU A 20 -1.41 -2.25 6.06
C LEU A 20 -1.44 -1.84 4.59
N ALA A 21 -0.48 -1.01 4.20
CA ALA A 21 -0.30 -0.57 2.82
C ALA A 21 0.45 -1.64 2.02
N CYS A 22 -0.26 -2.35 1.14
CA CYS A 22 0.28 -3.42 0.30
C CYS A 22 0.60 -2.94 -1.13
N THR A 23 0.10 -1.77 -1.53
CA THR A 23 0.11 -1.28 -2.92
C THR A 23 1.27 -0.35 -3.25
N VAL A 24 2.16 -0.11 -2.31
CA VAL A 24 3.32 0.77 -2.53
C VAL A 24 4.58 -0.01 -2.25
N LEU A 25 5.49 -0.02 -3.22
CA LEU A 25 6.83 -0.57 -3.06
C LEU A 25 7.83 0.58 -2.85
N SER A 26 8.69 0.45 -1.86
CA SER A 26 9.69 1.44 -1.49
C SER A 26 11.08 0.82 -1.33
N LYS A 27 12.11 1.66 -1.37
CA LYS A 27 13.51 1.22 -1.13
C LYS A 27 13.67 0.48 0.20
N ILE A 28 12.99 0.93 1.24
CA ILE A 28 13.05 0.31 2.57
C ILE A 28 12.48 -1.11 2.53
N GLN A 29 11.34 -1.27 1.84
CA GLN A 29 10.70 -2.59 1.71
C GLN A 29 11.55 -3.55 0.88
N ILE A 30 12.14 -3.09 -0.23
CA ILE A 30 13.07 -3.92 -1.04
C ILE A 30 14.28 -4.33 -0.20
N LYS A 31 14.85 -3.40 0.57
CA LYS A 31 15.98 -3.72 1.45
C LYS A 31 15.62 -4.80 2.48
N LYS A 32 14.53 -4.61 3.19
CA LYS A 32 14.03 -5.59 4.18
C LYS A 32 13.69 -6.94 3.53
N PHE A 33 13.06 -6.92 2.36
CA PHE A 33 12.77 -8.14 1.61
C PHE A 33 14.07 -8.86 1.24
N ASN A 34 15.10 -8.13 0.78
CA ASN A 34 16.36 -8.75 0.39
C ASN A 34 17.19 -9.27 1.57
N GLU A 35 16.96 -8.80 2.78
CA GLU A 35 17.54 -9.42 4.00
C GLU A 35 17.06 -10.88 4.17
N ILE A 36 15.85 -11.18 3.66
CA ILE A 36 15.24 -12.51 3.68
C ILE A 36 15.60 -13.28 2.39
N ALA A 37 15.38 -12.68 1.23
CA ALA A 37 15.48 -13.30 -0.08
C ALA A 37 16.93 -13.53 -0.55
N LYS A 38 17.85 -12.63 -0.19
CA LYS A 38 19.28 -12.65 -0.55
C LYS A 38 19.52 -12.73 -2.06
N GLU A 39 18.75 -11.94 -2.82
CA GLU A 39 18.81 -11.89 -4.27
C GLU A 39 19.86 -10.87 -4.74
N SER A 40 20.85 -11.30 -5.50
CA SER A 40 21.92 -10.43 -6.02
C SER A 40 21.38 -9.30 -6.89
N LYS A 41 20.34 -9.54 -7.68
CA LYS A 41 19.68 -8.52 -8.49
C LYS A 41 19.15 -7.37 -7.64
N LEU A 42 18.61 -7.65 -6.47
CA LEU A 42 18.11 -6.62 -5.56
C LEU A 42 19.26 -5.89 -4.86
N GLU A 43 20.35 -6.59 -4.56
CA GLU A 43 21.57 -5.96 -4.03
C GLU A 43 22.14 -4.94 -5.03
N ASP A 44 22.24 -5.32 -6.31
CA ASP A 44 22.73 -4.44 -7.38
C ASP A 44 21.84 -3.21 -7.56
N LEU A 45 20.51 -3.37 -7.51
CA LEU A 45 19.55 -2.27 -7.58
C LEU A 45 19.64 -1.32 -6.38
N LEU A 46 20.05 -1.81 -5.21
CA LEU A 46 20.17 -0.99 -4.01
C LEU A 46 21.46 -0.16 -3.96
N GLN A 47 22.41 -0.39 -4.86
CA GLN A 47 23.66 0.37 -4.95
C GLN A 47 23.40 1.83 -5.33
N PRO A 48 24.22 2.79 -4.82
CA PRO A 48 24.06 4.20 -5.16
C PRO A 48 24.17 4.51 -6.65
N ALA A 49 24.97 3.73 -7.38
CA ALA A 49 25.16 3.88 -8.82
C ALA A 49 23.92 3.47 -9.65
N SER A 50 23.00 2.70 -9.08
CA SER A 50 21.83 2.14 -9.77
C SER A 50 20.57 3.00 -9.61
N ARG A 51 20.69 4.31 -9.30
CA ARG A 51 19.55 5.17 -8.95
C ARG A 51 18.44 5.18 -10.01
N ASP A 52 18.79 5.33 -11.27
CA ASP A 52 17.81 5.40 -12.37
C ASP A 52 17.17 4.02 -12.62
N ALA A 53 17.99 2.97 -12.67
CA ALA A 53 17.50 1.59 -12.78
C ALA A 53 16.60 1.21 -11.59
N PHE A 54 16.89 1.73 -10.41
CA PHE A 54 16.05 1.53 -9.23
C PHE A 54 14.71 2.25 -9.35
N ALA A 55 14.69 3.48 -9.86
CA ALA A 55 13.46 4.25 -10.10
C ALA A 55 12.57 3.55 -11.13
N ASP A 56 13.15 3.08 -12.22
CA ASP A 56 12.46 2.29 -13.26
C ASP A 56 11.93 0.97 -12.70
N TYR A 57 12.71 0.31 -11.85
CA TYR A 57 12.28 -0.92 -11.20
C TYR A 57 11.07 -0.71 -10.30
N LEU A 58 11.00 0.40 -9.57
CA LEU A 58 9.86 0.73 -8.69
C LEU A 58 8.62 1.15 -9.46
N TRP A 59 8.75 1.65 -10.69
CA TRP A 59 7.64 2.21 -11.44
C TRP A 59 6.53 1.19 -11.65
N GLY A 60 5.33 1.48 -11.13
CA GLY A 60 4.14 0.65 -11.26
C GLY A 60 4.16 -0.70 -10.54
N ARG A 61 5.23 -1.02 -9.78
CA ARG A 61 5.32 -2.25 -8.99
C ARG A 61 4.69 -2.09 -7.62
N GLU A 62 4.13 -3.18 -7.14
CA GLU A 62 3.65 -3.35 -5.77
C GLU A 62 4.42 -4.48 -5.07
N LEU A 63 4.21 -4.64 -3.77
CA LEU A 63 4.87 -5.70 -3.01
C LEU A 63 4.61 -7.10 -3.60
N ILE A 64 3.41 -7.34 -4.11
CA ILE A 64 3.08 -8.64 -4.73
C ILE A 64 3.94 -8.94 -5.97
N ASP A 65 4.35 -7.91 -6.73
CA ASP A 65 5.22 -8.13 -7.90
C ASP A 65 6.61 -8.62 -7.47
N LEU A 66 7.09 -8.15 -6.31
CA LEU A 66 8.35 -8.62 -5.74
C LEU A 66 8.28 -10.10 -5.35
N PHE A 67 7.17 -10.53 -4.73
CA PHE A 67 6.96 -11.94 -4.39
C PHE A 67 6.75 -12.85 -5.61
N LEU A 68 6.17 -12.32 -6.69
CA LEU A 68 6.02 -13.06 -7.95
C LEU A 68 7.35 -13.20 -8.69
N GLU A 69 8.21 -12.18 -8.64
CA GLU A 69 9.54 -12.21 -9.26
C GLU A 69 10.52 -13.07 -8.45
N PHE A 70 10.45 -13.01 -7.13
CA PHE A 70 11.30 -13.73 -6.19
C PHE A 70 10.47 -14.54 -5.19
N PRO A 71 9.95 -15.71 -5.59
CA PRO A 71 9.12 -16.52 -4.71
C PRO A 71 9.88 -16.98 -3.48
N GLN A 72 9.38 -16.62 -2.30
CA GLN A 72 9.98 -16.99 -1.02
C GLN A 72 9.18 -18.12 -0.36
N GLN A 73 9.83 -19.23 -0.07
CA GLN A 73 9.22 -20.30 0.70
C GLN A 73 9.50 -20.12 2.18
N GLY A 74 8.45 -20.27 2.99
CA GLY A 74 8.60 -20.25 4.46
C GLY A 74 8.68 -18.85 5.08
N ILE A 75 8.36 -17.77 4.35
CA ILE A 75 8.26 -16.45 4.98
C ILE A 75 7.19 -16.47 6.07
N SER A 76 7.56 -16.01 7.26
CA SER A 76 6.62 -15.94 8.38
C SER A 76 5.62 -14.78 8.20
N ALA A 77 4.51 -14.82 8.95
CA ALA A 77 3.57 -13.69 8.94
C ALA A 77 4.19 -12.43 9.57
N ASP A 78 5.04 -12.61 10.56
CA ASP A 78 5.72 -11.49 11.23
C ASP A 78 6.71 -10.84 10.28
N ASP A 79 7.47 -11.60 9.49
CA ASP A 79 8.35 -11.08 8.45
C ASP A 79 7.55 -10.32 7.39
N LEU A 80 6.44 -10.91 6.89
CA LEU A 80 5.58 -10.26 5.91
C LEU A 80 5.01 -8.93 6.44
N VAL A 81 4.50 -8.93 7.67
CA VAL A 81 3.99 -7.70 8.31
C VAL A 81 5.12 -6.69 8.52
N GLY A 82 6.32 -7.15 8.89
CA GLY A 82 7.52 -6.32 9.04
C GLY A 82 7.97 -5.61 7.75
N LEU A 83 7.62 -6.14 6.58
CA LEU A 83 7.86 -5.48 5.29
C LEU A 83 6.89 -4.33 5.03
N LEU A 84 5.72 -4.32 5.67
CA LEU A 84 4.63 -3.40 5.39
C LEU A 84 4.66 -2.21 6.36
N ARG A 85 3.99 -1.15 5.96
CA ARG A 85 3.74 0.01 6.80
C ARG A 85 2.25 0.16 7.06
N PRO A 86 1.86 0.82 8.15
CA PRO A 86 0.46 1.19 8.35
C PRO A 86 -0.09 1.94 7.14
N MET A 87 -1.36 1.72 6.84
CA MET A 87 -2.05 2.45 5.78
C MET A 87 -2.13 3.93 6.16
N PRO A 88 -1.54 4.85 5.38
CA PRO A 88 -1.61 6.26 5.70
C PRO A 88 -3.00 6.82 5.41
N PRO A 89 -3.45 7.84 6.15
CA PRO A 89 -4.67 8.56 5.84
C PRO A 89 -4.59 9.21 4.46
N ARG A 90 -5.75 9.54 3.88
CA ARG A 90 -5.85 10.30 2.63
C ARG A 90 -6.50 11.64 2.94
N LEU A 91 -5.86 12.71 2.50
CA LEU A 91 -6.37 14.07 2.60
C LEU A 91 -7.06 14.43 1.29
N TYR A 92 -8.24 15.01 1.40
CA TYR A 92 -9.00 15.54 0.26
C TYR A 92 -9.31 17.02 0.48
N SER A 93 -9.20 17.79 -0.58
CA SER A 93 -9.55 19.22 -0.54
C SER A 93 -11.07 19.38 -0.44
N ILE A 94 -11.50 20.25 0.47
CA ILE A 94 -12.90 20.63 0.59
C ILE A 94 -13.28 21.48 -0.63
N ALA A 95 -14.33 21.09 -1.34
CA ALA A 95 -14.85 21.76 -2.52
C ALA A 95 -16.03 22.72 -2.20
N SER A 96 -16.66 22.57 -1.05
CA SER A 96 -17.76 23.44 -0.60
C SER A 96 -17.27 24.69 0.13
N SER A 97 -18.10 25.73 0.12
CA SER A 97 -17.91 26.91 0.97
C SER A 97 -18.69 26.75 2.27
N ILE A 98 -18.04 26.91 3.41
CA ILE A 98 -18.72 26.86 4.71
C ILE A 98 -19.79 27.95 4.88
N LYS A 99 -19.70 29.06 4.12
CA LYS A 99 -20.73 30.11 4.13
C LYS A 99 -22.02 29.71 3.42
N ALA A 100 -21.91 28.80 2.43
CA ALA A 100 -23.05 28.30 1.67
C ALA A 100 -23.58 26.97 2.24
N HIS A 101 -22.70 26.17 2.84
CA HIS A 101 -23.01 24.86 3.40
C HIS A 101 -22.40 24.76 4.79
N THR A 102 -23.12 25.26 5.80
CA THR A 102 -22.65 25.38 7.19
C THR A 102 -22.54 24.04 7.89
N GLU A 103 -23.35 23.06 7.49
CA GLU A 103 -23.43 21.72 8.12
C GLU A 103 -22.87 20.60 7.24
N GLU A 104 -22.30 20.94 6.08
CA GLU A 104 -21.89 19.96 5.09
C GLU A 104 -20.47 20.25 4.57
N VAL A 105 -19.76 19.19 4.21
CA VAL A 105 -18.47 19.25 3.51
C VAL A 105 -18.61 18.47 2.21
N HIS A 106 -18.40 19.13 1.07
CA HIS A 106 -18.40 18.49 -0.23
C HIS A 106 -16.98 18.19 -0.67
N LEU A 107 -16.77 16.99 -1.19
CA LEU A 107 -15.48 16.53 -1.74
C LEU A 107 -15.68 16.10 -3.20
N THR A 108 -14.71 16.45 -4.05
CA THR A 108 -14.61 15.90 -5.40
C THR A 108 -13.48 14.91 -5.44
N VAL A 109 -13.81 13.64 -5.65
CA VAL A 109 -12.85 12.53 -5.62
C VAL A 109 -12.77 11.86 -6.97
N ALA A 110 -11.61 11.93 -7.63
CA ALA A 110 -11.35 11.17 -8.85
C ALA A 110 -11.10 9.70 -8.49
N ILE A 111 -11.82 8.80 -9.16
CA ILE A 111 -11.63 7.36 -8.98
C ILE A 111 -10.39 6.93 -9.76
N VAL A 112 -9.42 6.37 -9.05
CA VAL A 112 -8.17 5.88 -9.66
C VAL A 112 -8.32 4.41 -10.02
N ARG A 113 -8.30 4.11 -11.32
CA ARG A 113 -8.25 2.75 -11.87
C ARG A 113 -7.31 2.73 -13.07
N TYR A 114 -6.39 1.76 -13.10
CA TYR A 114 -5.43 1.62 -14.18
C TYR A 114 -4.95 0.18 -14.29
N GLU A 115 -4.15 -0.12 -15.29
CA GLU A 115 -3.50 -1.42 -15.44
C GLU A 115 -1.97 -1.25 -15.36
N SER A 116 -1.31 -2.15 -14.63
CA SER A 116 0.15 -2.21 -14.54
C SER A 116 0.59 -3.64 -14.28
N TYR A 117 1.65 -4.09 -14.95
CA TYR A 117 2.16 -5.45 -14.86
C TYR A 117 1.10 -6.54 -15.08
N GLY A 118 0.23 -6.33 -16.10
CA GLY A 118 -0.85 -7.26 -16.46
C GLY A 118 -1.95 -7.40 -15.40
N ARG A 119 -2.03 -6.49 -14.42
CA ARG A 119 -3.03 -6.51 -13.35
C ARG A 119 -3.79 -5.19 -13.28
N LYS A 120 -5.08 -5.29 -13.04
CA LYS A 120 -5.92 -4.13 -12.69
C LYS A 120 -5.52 -3.60 -11.33
N ARG A 121 -5.37 -2.30 -11.24
CA ARG A 121 -5.01 -1.54 -10.04
C ARG A 121 -6.11 -0.55 -9.71
N GLU A 122 -6.31 -0.34 -8.43
CA GLU A 122 -7.32 0.59 -7.92
C GLU A 122 -6.74 1.42 -6.78
N GLY A 123 -7.11 2.69 -6.75
CA GLY A 123 -6.79 3.56 -5.63
C GLY A 123 -7.56 3.11 -4.38
N VAL A 124 -6.86 2.74 -3.32
CA VAL A 124 -7.47 2.14 -2.12
C VAL A 124 -8.63 2.96 -1.57
N CYS A 125 -8.44 4.26 -1.35
CA CYS A 125 -9.46 5.13 -0.79
C CYS A 125 -10.53 5.52 -1.83
N SER A 126 -10.11 5.93 -3.04
CA SER A 126 -11.04 6.39 -4.07
C SER A 126 -11.98 5.29 -4.56
N SER A 127 -11.49 4.05 -4.71
CA SER A 127 -12.36 2.93 -5.06
C SER A 127 -13.24 2.48 -3.90
N TYR A 128 -12.74 2.58 -2.66
CA TYR A 128 -13.59 2.32 -1.48
C TYR A 128 -14.75 3.31 -1.41
N LEU A 129 -14.49 4.60 -1.59
CA LEU A 129 -15.53 5.63 -1.60
C LEU A 129 -16.54 5.46 -2.74
N ALA A 130 -16.09 4.96 -3.91
CA ALA A 130 -16.96 4.78 -5.06
C ALA A 130 -17.83 3.52 -4.97
N ASP A 131 -17.29 2.42 -4.46
CA ASP A 131 -17.89 1.10 -4.68
C ASP A 131 -18.33 0.41 -3.38
N ARG A 132 -17.81 0.82 -2.22
CA ARG A 132 -17.92 0.05 -0.97
C ARG A 132 -18.38 0.84 0.23
N VAL A 133 -18.44 2.17 0.12
CA VAL A 133 -18.95 2.98 1.21
C VAL A 133 -20.46 2.84 1.30
N GLY A 134 -20.97 2.70 2.54
CA GLY A 134 -22.41 2.79 2.83
C GLY A 134 -22.82 4.25 3.08
N ASP A 135 -23.91 4.41 3.81
CA ASP A 135 -24.46 5.75 4.12
C ASP A 135 -23.55 6.58 5.03
N THR A 136 -22.66 5.91 5.76
CA THR A 136 -21.73 6.57 6.70
C THR A 136 -20.33 5.96 6.63
N ILE A 137 -19.32 6.82 6.81
CA ILE A 137 -17.92 6.44 6.98
C ILE A 137 -17.30 7.18 8.17
N PRO A 138 -16.39 6.54 8.93
CA PRO A 138 -15.63 7.24 9.94
C PRO A 138 -14.64 8.22 9.29
N CYS A 139 -14.62 9.47 9.75
CA CYS A 139 -13.68 10.52 9.36
C CYS A 139 -12.99 11.08 10.61
N TYR A 140 -11.73 11.53 10.48
CA TYR A 140 -10.97 12.14 11.58
C TYR A 140 -10.40 13.48 11.14
#